data_6d5b4da3c8fd4b8d4d1fe23f6f63cb34
#
_entry.id   6d5b4da3c8fd4b8d4d1fe23f6f63cb34
#
_cell.length_a   1.000
_cell.length_b   1.000
_cell.length_c   1.000
_cell.angle_alpha   90.00
_cell.angle_beta   90.00
_cell.angle_gamma   90.00
#
_symmetry.space_group_name_H-M   'P 1'
#
loop_
_entity.id
_entity.type
_entity.pdbx_description
1 polymer ?
#
loop_
_entity_poly.entity_id
_entity_poly.type
_entity_poly.pdbx_seq_one_letter_code
_entity_poly.pdbx_strand_id
1 'polypeptide(L)'
;MLKMKGFAMNEGEKKAPWLDTPDPQRFIKNAAKFNDLMMMYRCAIREVQTKLEVLDDEFSVEYKRNPISFIKTRIKKPESIYRKLQKLGYDFTAENIQEQLNDVAGVRVVCAFIDDIYTVANLIAGQDDIKAVSYTHLRAHETPEH
;
A
#
# COMPACT_ATOMS: atom_id res chain seq x y z
N MET A 1 4.04 4.87 -8.05
CA MET A 1 3.09 4.03 -7.31
C MET A 1 3.09 4.40 -5.85
N LEU A 2 1.93 4.56 -5.29
CA LEU A 2 1.80 4.76 -3.85
C LEU A 2 1.85 3.40 -3.16
N LYS A 3 2.71 3.27 -2.19
CA LYS A 3 2.81 2.08 -1.35
C LYS A 3 2.42 2.43 0.07
N MET A 4 1.67 1.56 0.69
CA MET A 4 1.21 1.76 2.05
C MET A 4 2.08 0.99 3.01
N LYS A 5 2.63 1.70 3.98
CA LYS A 5 3.35 1.06 5.07
C LYS A 5 2.35 0.58 6.10
N GLY A 6 2.70 -0.46 6.82
CA GLY A 6 1.90 -0.98 7.90
C GLY A 6 1.72 0.01 9.04
N PHE A 7 0.78 -0.28 9.88
CA PHE A 7 0.47 0.55 11.03
C PHE A 7 1.49 0.35 12.12
N ALA A 8 1.65 1.34 13.00
CA ALA A 8 2.58 1.23 14.10
C ALA A 8 2.21 0.07 15.02
N MET A 9 3.14 -0.85 15.24
CA MET A 9 2.93 -2.06 16.02
C MET A 9 4.14 -2.36 16.87
N ASN A 10 4.01 -3.37 17.71
CA ASN A 10 5.13 -3.88 18.47
C ASN A 10 6.16 -4.54 17.55
N GLU A 11 7.35 -4.73 18.05
CA GLU A 11 8.40 -5.37 17.28
C GLU A 11 7.99 -6.75 16.81
N GLY A 12 8.28 -7.03 15.56
CA GLY A 12 8.02 -8.32 14.98
C GLY A 12 9.01 -9.39 15.44
N GLU A 13 8.57 -10.62 15.37
CA GLU A 13 9.40 -11.76 15.69
C GLU A 13 10.23 -12.16 14.49
N LYS A 14 11.44 -12.65 14.75
CA LYS A 14 12.36 -13.09 13.70
C LYS A 14 12.52 -14.60 13.62
N LYS A 15 11.61 -15.35 14.20
CA LYS A 15 11.63 -16.81 14.16
C LYS A 15 10.50 -17.34 13.31
N ALA A 16 10.56 -18.59 12.97
CA ALA A 16 9.55 -19.26 12.17
C ALA A 16 8.67 -20.14 13.07
N PRO A 17 7.68 -19.57 13.78
CA PRO A 17 6.90 -20.34 14.73
C PRO A 17 6.04 -21.43 14.09
N TRP A 18 5.80 -21.36 12.78
CA TRP A 18 5.09 -22.45 12.11
C TRP A 18 5.89 -23.72 12.04
N LEU A 19 7.18 -23.67 12.30
CA LEU A 19 8.02 -24.86 12.39
C LEU A 19 7.87 -25.56 13.72
N ASP A 20 7.34 -24.85 14.73
CA ASP A 20 7.07 -25.41 16.03
C ASP A 20 5.75 -26.13 16.02
N THR A 21 5.48 -26.89 17.06
CA THR A 21 4.25 -27.63 17.21
C THR A 21 3.04 -26.72 17.09
N PRO A 22 2.12 -27.01 16.19
CA PRO A 22 0.97 -26.15 16.02
C PRO A 22 0.06 -26.24 17.22
N ASP A 23 -0.16 -25.10 17.85
CA ASP A 23 -1.23 -24.90 18.78
C ASP A 23 -2.45 -24.48 17.96
N PRO A 24 -3.54 -25.26 17.94
CA PRO A 24 -4.71 -24.93 17.12
C PRO A 24 -5.29 -23.56 17.45
N GLN A 25 -5.32 -23.19 18.71
CA GLN A 25 -5.86 -21.88 19.10
C GLN A 25 -4.98 -20.73 18.64
N ARG A 26 -3.67 -20.91 18.73
CA ARG A 26 -2.73 -19.93 18.23
C ARG A 26 -2.83 -19.76 16.74
N PHE A 27 -2.99 -20.87 16.02
CA PHE A 27 -3.17 -20.84 14.58
C PHE A 27 -4.44 -20.07 14.18
N ILE A 28 -5.57 -20.36 14.84
CA ILE A 28 -6.83 -19.67 14.58
C ILE A 28 -6.71 -18.18 14.88
N LYS A 29 -6.08 -17.83 15.99
CA LYS A 29 -5.88 -16.43 16.36
C LYS A 29 -5.01 -15.70 15.36
N ASN A 30 -3.93 -16.31 14.89
CA ASN A 30 -3.05 -15.72 13.89
C ASN A 30 -3.74 -15.55 12.55
N ALA A 31 -4.56 -16.53 12.14
CA ALA A 31 -5.35 -16.43 10.91
C ALA A 31 -6.36 -15.29 11.00
N ALA A 32 -7.02 -15.11 12.13
CA ALA A 32 -7.95 -14.01 12.35
C ALA A 32 -7.25 -12.65 12.24
N LYS A 33 -6.08 -12.51 12.87
CA LYS A 33 -5.29 -11.29 12.80
C LYS A 33 -4.85 -10.99 11.37
N PHE A 34 -4.44 -12.00 10.63
CA PHE A 34 -4.06 -11.83 9.23
C PHE A 34 -5.25 -11.34 8.40
N ASN A 35 -6.42 -11.96 8.57
CA ASN A 35 -7.61 -11.57 7.83
C ASN A 35 -8.04 -10.14 8.16
N ASP A 36 -7.98 -9.75 9.43
CA ASP A 36 -8.28 -8.39 9.86
C ASP A 36 -7.33 -7.39 9.23
N LEU A 37 -6.05 -7.71 9.22
CA LEU A 37 -5.02 -6.87 8.61
C LEU A 37 -5.28 -6.68 7.11
N MET A 38 -5.57 -7.77 6.40
CA MET A 38 -5.85 -7.69 4.96
C MET A 38 -7.11 -6.89 4.67
N MET A 39 -8.11 -6.96 5.55
CA MET A 39 -9.31 -6.13 5.45
C MET A 39 -8.95 -4.65 5.58
N MET A 40 -8.09 -4.30 6.53
CA MET A 40 -7.64 -2.92 6.72
C MET A 40 -6.92 -2.41 5.47
N TYR A 41 -6.06 -3.21 4.87
CA TYR A 41 -5.38 -2.82 3.63
C TYR A 41 -6.36 -2.61 2.48
N ARG A 42 -7.36 -3.47 2.34
CA ARG A 42 -8.39 -3.30 1.30
C ARG A 42 -9.20 -2.02 1.51
N CYS A 43 -9.58 -1.74 2.75
CA CYS A 43 -10.28 -0.50 3.08
C CYS A 43 -9.44 0.74 2.79
N ALA A 44 -8.16 0.69 3.16
CA ALA A 44 -7.25 1.80 2.93
C ALA A 44 -7.08 2.08 1.42
N ILE A 45 -6.95 1.03 0.61
CA ILE A 45 -6.90 1.17 -0.85
C ILE A 45 -8.14 1.87 -1.37
N ARG A 46 -9.32 1.48 -0.89
CA ARG A 46 -10.58 2.09 -1.33
C ARG A 46 -10.65 3.57 -0.98
N GLU A 47 -10.20 3.92 0.22
CA GLU A 47 -10.18 5.32 0.63
C GLU A 47 -9.22 6.15 -0.24
N VAL A 48 -8.03 5.66 -0.46
CA VAL A 48 -7.04 6.37 -1.29
C VAL A 48 -7.56 6.49 -2.72
N GLN A 49 -8.11 5.43 -3.28
CA GLN A 49 -8.67 5.46 -4.62
C GLN A 49 -9.79 6.48 -4.74
N THR A 50 -10.70 6.51 -3.76
CA THR A 50 -11.80 7.47 -3.74
C THR A 50 -11.29 8.89 -3.66
N LYS A 51 -10.30 9.16 -2.82
CA LYS A 51 -9.69 10.49 -2.72
C LYS A 51 -9.07 10.92 -4.04
N LEU A 52 -8.39 10.03 -4.71
CA LEU A 52 -7.79 10.32 -6.02
C LEU A 52 -8.85 10.60 -7.07
N GLU A 53 -9.93 9.86 -7.08
CA GLU A 53 -11.05 10.07 -8.01
C GLU A 53 -11.73 11.41 -7.75
N VAL A 54 -11.93 11.76 -6.50
CA VAL A 54 -12.52 13.07 -6.13
C VAL A 54 -11.60 14.21 -6.58
N LEU A 55 -10.30 14.09 -6.33
CA LEU A 55 -9.34 15.11 -6.77
C LEU A 55 -9.32 15.25 -8.31
N ASP A 56 -9.42 14.13 -9.00
CA ASP A 56 -9.48 14.13 -10.47
C ASP A 56 -10.74 14.86 -10.97
N ASP A 57 -11.88 14.60 -10.34
CA ASP A 57 -13.14 15.25 -10.67
C ASP A 57 -13.07 16.74 -10.41
N GLU A 58 -12.57 17.16 -9.26
CA GLU A 58 -12.42 18.59 -8.93
C GLU A 58 -11.51 19.30 -9.93
N PHE A 59 -10.40 18.68 -10.26
CA PHE A 59 -9.46 19.22 -11.24
C PHE A 59 -10.11 19.35 -12.61
N SER A 60 -10.92 18.38 -13.01
CA SER A 60 -11.59 18.41 -14.32
C SER A 60 -12.59 19.54 -14.43
N VAL A 61 -13.24 19.90 -13.36
CA VAL A 61 -14.17 21.03 -13.33
C VAL A 61 -13.42 22.35 -13.55
N GLU A 62 -12.27 22.50 -12.89
CA GLU A 62 -11.49 23.73 -12.95
C GLU A 62 -10.73 23.88 -14.26
N TYR A 63 -10.09 22.83 -14.72
CA TYR A 63 -9.17 22.89 -15.86
C TYR A 63 -9.70 22.24 -17.15
N LYS A 64 -10.95 21.75 -17.12
CA LYS A 64 -11.61 21.14 -18.28
C LYS A 64 -10.92 19.91 -18.84
N ARG A 65 -10.15 19.22 -18.00
CA ARG A 65 -9.52 17.95 -18.35
C ARG A 65 -9.20 17.16 -17.07
N ASN A 66 -9.06 15.87 -17.23
CA ASN A 66 -8.71 14.99 -16.12
C ASN A 66 -7.19 14.76 -16.09
N PRO A 67 -6.53 15.03 -14.95
CA PRO A 67 -5.09 14.78 -14.83
C PRO A 67 -4.77 13.30 -14.75
N ILE A 68 -5.68 12.50 -14.22
CA ILE A 68 -5.45 11.07 -14.02
C ILE A 68 -6.00 10.30 -15.21
N SER A 69 -5.14 9.53 -15.89
CA SER A 69 -5.56 8.67 -16.98
C SER A 69 -6.22 7.39 -16.45
N PHE A 70 -5.60 6.75 -15.46
CA PHE A 70 -6.20 5.62 -14.78
C PHE A 70 -5.53 5.38 -13.44
N ILE A 71 -6.23 4.64 -12.59
CA ILE A 71 -5.77 4.22 -11.27
C ILE A 71 -5.81 2.70 -11.24
N LYS A 72 -4.72 2.09 -10.80
CA LYS A 72 -4.64 0.64 -10.66
C LYS A 72 -4.28 0.32 -9.21
N THR A 73 -5.04 -0.57 -8.61
CA THR A 73 -4.80 -1.00 -7.23
C THR A 73 -4.29 -2.44 -7.21
N ARG A 74 -3.54 -2.75 -6.18
CA ARG A 74 -2.99 -4.09 -6.03
C ARG A 74 -2.85 -4.43 -4.56
N ILE A 75 -3.22 -5.66 -4.22
CA ILE A 75 -2.93 -6.26 -2.93
C ILE A 75 -2.07 -7.50 -3.17
N LYS A 76 -0.98 -7.59 -2.44
CA LYS A 76 -0.05 -8.71 -2.56
C LYS A 76 -0.73 -10.00 -2.09
N LYS A 77 -0.52 -11.07 -2.82
CA LYS A 77 -1.10 -12.37 -2.48
C LYS A 77 -0.47 -12.94 -1.20
N PRO A 78 -1.22 -13.71 -0.42
CA PRO A 78 -0.69 -14.31 0.81
C PRO A 78 0.60 -15.12 0.59
N GLU A 79 0.68 -15.87 -0.49
CA GLU A 79 1.87 -16.65 -0.81
C GLU A 79 3.09 -15.76 -1.04
N SER A 80 2.89 -14.63 -1.69
CA SER A 80 3.97 -13.67 -1.95
C SER A 80 4.41 -12.96 -0.68
N ILE A 81 3.46 -12.65 0.21
CA ILE A 81 3.75 -12.08 1.53
C ILE A 81 4.61 -13.06 2.33
N TYR A 82 4.19 -14.31 2.38
CA TYR A 82 4.90 -15.37 3.09
C TYR A 82 6.33 -15.51 2.59
N ARG A 83 6.51 -15.62 1.28
CA ARG A 83 7.84 -15.77 0.69
C ARG A 83 8.74 -14.58 0.98
N LYS A 84 8.19 -13.38 0.93
CA LYS A 84 8.98 -12.18 1.20
C LYS A 84 9.43 -12.11 2.66
N LEU A 85 8.54 -12.43 3.59
CA LEU A 85 8.91 -12.48 5.01
C LEU A 85 9.97 -13.56 5.27
N GLN A 86 9.82 -14.74 4.68
CA GLN A 86 10.84 -15.79 4.81
C GLN A 86 12.19 -15.32 4.30
N LYS A 87 12.20 -14.68 3.14
CA LYS A 87 13.43 -14.17 2.54
C LYS A 87 14.11 -13.14 3.44
N LEU A 88 13.34 -12.36 4.16
CA LEU A 88 13.86 -11.37 5.10
C LEU A 88 14.19 -11.96 6.47
N GLY A 89 13.82 -13.21 6.73
CA GLY A 89 14.11 -13.88 8.01
C GLY A 89 13.06 -13.63 9.09
N TYR A 90 11.85 -13.26 8.72
CA TYR A 90 10.77 -12.98 9.67
C TYR A 90 9.69 -14.06 9.61
N ASP A 91 9.03 -14.25 10.75
CA ASP A 91 7.89 -15.13 10.84
C ASP A 91 6.67 -14.55 10.15
N PHE A 92 5.76 -15.41 9.72
CA PHE A 92 4.52 -15.01 9.08
C PHE A 92 3.50 -14.59 10.14
N THR A 93 3.59 -13.35 10.57
CA THR A 93 2.68 -12.76 11.55
C THR A 93 2.14 -11.43 11.03
N ALA A 94 0.96 -11.04 11.51
CA ALA A 94 0.38 -9.75 11.14
C ALA A 94 1.32 -8.60 11.52
N GLU A 95 1.94 -8.71 12.69
CA GLU A 95 2.88 -7.71 13.19
C GLU A 95 4.07 -7.53 12.24
N ASN A 96 4.66 -8.63 11.80
CA ASN A 96 5.79 -8.59 10.88
C ASN A 96 5.39 -8.06 9.49
N ILE A 97 4.19 -8.39 9.04
CA ILE A 97 3.68 -7.86 7.77
C ILE A 97 3.61 -6.33 7.85
N GLN A 98 3.04 -5.82 8.93
CA GLN A 98 2.89 -4.37 9.10
C GLN A 98 4.21 -3.64 9.22
N GLU A 99 5.14 -4.22 9.97
CA GLU A 99 6.40 -3.53 10.26
C GLU A 99 7.46 -3.69 9.19
N GLN A 100 7.51 -4.86 8.56
CA GLN A 100 8.61 -5.21 7.67
C GLN A 100 8.28 -5.04 6.20
N LEU A 101 7.01 -5.00 5.83
CA LEU A 101 6.59 -4.88 4.45
C LEU A 101 5.89 -3.56 4.20
N ASN A 102 6.26 -2.89 3.12
CA ASN A 102 5.62 -1.64 2.73
C ASN A 102 4.97 -1.73 1.35
N ASP A 103 4.86 -2.93 0.80
CA ASP A 103 4.33 -3.15 -0.54
C ASP A 103 3.18 -4.16 -0.58
N VAL A 104 2.53 -4.38 0.55
CA VAL A 104 1.37 -5.28 0.64
C VAL A 104 0.19 -4.71 -0.15
N ALA A 105 -0.04 -3.42 0.00
CA ALA A 105 -1.06 -2.70 -0.74
C ALA A 105 -0.40 -1.61 -1.57
N GLY A 106 -0.86 -1.43 -2.79
CA GLY A 106 -0.32 -0.42 -3.67
C GLY A 106 -1.37 0.20 -4.55
N VAL A 107 -1.22 1.47 -4.82
CA VAL A 107 -2.05 2.22 -5.75
C VAL A 107 -1.14 2.86 -6.78
N ARG A 108 -1.36 2.54 -8.04
CA ARG A 108 -0.63 3.16 -9.15
C ARG A 108 -1.52 4.19 -9.82
N VAL A 109 -1.02 5.39 -9.93
CA VAL A 109 -1.70 6.49 -10.58
C VAL A 109 -0.92 6.83 -11.84
N VAL A 110 -1.59 6.85 -12.98
CA VAL A 110 -0.99 7.24 -14.24
C VAL A 110 -1.64 8.55 -14.69
N CYS A 111 -0.82 9.55 -14.92
CA CYS A 111 -1.26 10.88 -15.34
C CYS A 111 -0.92 11.14 -16.79
N ALA A 112 -1.68 12.04 -17.41
CA ALA A 112 -1.49 12.39 -18.80
C ALA A 112 -0.21 13.20 -19.03
N PHE A 113 0.17 14.04 -18.08
CA PHE A 113 1.34 14.92 -18.19
C PHE A 113 2.20 14.84 -16.95
N ILE A 114 3.49 15.15 -17.12
CA ILE A 114 4.46 15.10 -16.01
C ILE A 114 4.05 16.04 -14.87
N ASP A 115 3.63 17.24 -15.20
CA ASP A 115 3.23 18.23 -14.19
C ASP A 115 2.04 17.74 -13.36
N ASP A 116 1.16 16.97 -13.97
CA ASP A 116 -0.01 16.41 -13.28
C ASP A 116 0.42 15.40 -12.22
N ILE A 117 1.50 14.67 -12.45
CA ILE A 117 2.04 13.73 -11.47
C ILE A 117 2.36 14.46 -10.17
N TYR A 118 3.07 15.57 -10.28
CA TYR A 118 3.45 16.36 -9.11
C TYR A 118 2.26 17.04 -8.46
N THR A 119 1.33 17.53 -9.26
CA THR A 119 0.10 18.16 -8.75
C THR A 119 -0.72 17.16 -7.95
N VAL A 120 -0.98 15.98 -8.51
CA VAL A 120 -1.75 14.92 -7.84
C VAL A 120 -1.02 14.45 -6.57
N ALA A 121 0.30 14.24 -6.66
CA ALA A 121 1.08 13.81 -5.51
C ALA A 121 1.02 14.82 -4.37
N ASN A 122 1.12 16.11 -4.66
CA ASN A 122 1.04 17.15 -3.65
C ASN A 122 -0.36 17.25 -3.03
N LEU A 123 -1.39 17.12 -3.87
CA LEU A 123 -2.76 17.16 -3.37
C LEU A 123 -3.07 15.99 -2.45
N ILE A 124 -2.64 14.79 -2.82
CA ILE A 124 -2.88 13.62 -1.97
C ILE A 124 -2.05 13.68 -0.69
N ALA A 125 -0.82 14.14 -0.77
CA ALA A 125 0.04 14.29 0.41
C ALA A 125 -0.45 15.37 1.37
N GLY A 126 -1.22 16.33 0.87
CA GLY A 126 -1.83 17.39 1.68
C GLY A 126 -3.09 16.99 2.42
N GLN A 127 -3.60 15.78 2.24
CA GLN A 127 -4.77 15.31 2.97
C GLN A 127 -4.41 15.05 4.42
N ASP A 128 -5.29 15.43 5.34
CA ASP A 128 -5.01 15.37 6.78
C ASP A 128 -4.79 13.95 7.30
N ASP A 129 -5.44 12.99 6.69
CA ASP A 129 -5.38 11.60 7.10
C ASP A 129 -4.38 10.77 6.29
N ILE A 130 -3.58 11.41 5.46
CA ILE A 130 -2.52 10.75 4.69
C ILE A 130 -1.18 11.35 5.08
N LYS A 131 -0.28 10.49 5.48
CA LYS A 131 1.07 10.90 5.85
C LYS A 131 2.06 10.40 4.82
N ALA A 132 2.72 11.32 4.16
CA ALA A 132 3.80 10.96 3.25
C ALA A 132 5.04 10.57 4.06
N VAL A 133 5.50 9.35 3.87
CA VAL A 133 6.66 8.80 4.58
C VAL A 133 7.92 8.99 3.76
N SER A 134 7.81 8.91 2.43
CA SER A 134 8.94 9.10 1.53
C SER A 134 8.48 9.69 0.22
N TYR A 135 9.19 10.72 -0.20
CA TYR A 135 8.87 11.41 -1.43
C TYR A 135 9.94 11.24 -2.49
N THR A 136 10.96 10.51 -2.17
CA THR A 136 12.20 10.50 -2.94
C THR A 136 12.11 9.86 -4.31
N HIS A 137 11.06 9.08 -4.56
CA HIS A 137 10.97 8.39 -5.85
C HIS A 137 9.76 8.78 -6.65
N LEU A 138 9.31 10.01 -6.46
CA LEU A 138 8.35 10.55 -7.35
C LEU A 138 9.06 10.87 -8.61
N ARG A 139 9.09 10.00 -9.55
CA ARG A 139 9.70 10.27 -10.81
C ARG A 139 8.79 9.96 -11.94
N ALA A 140 8.88 10.81 -12.88
CA ALA A 140 8.37 10.56 -14.12
C ALA A 140 9.25 9.56 -14.76
N HIS A 141 8.85 8.47 -14.98
CA HIS A 141 9.54 7.58 -15.68
C HIS A 141 9.40 7.82 -17.03
N GLU A 142 10.18 8.09 -17.40
CA GLU A 142 10.21 8.18 -18.46
C GLU A 142 10.00 7.30 -19.31
N THR A 143 9.62 7.17 -19.85
CA THR A 143 9.55 6.58 -20.62
C THR A 143 9.90 6.69 -21.58
N PRO A 144 10.20 6.41 -22.00
CA PRO A 144 10.63 6.61 -22.93
C PRO A 144 10.15 6.83 -24.05
N GLU A 145 10.27 7.13 -24.29
CA GLU A 145 9.90 7.41 -25.02
C GLU A 145 9.75 7.00 -25.78
N HIS A 146 9.86 6.82 -25.84
CA HIS A 146 9.77 6.53 -26.17
C HIS A 146 9.56 6.26 -26.62
#